data_9c5f854d2eb851dc5a505a51a4f082d9
#
_entry.id   9c5f854d2eb851dc5a505a51a4f082d9
#
_cell.length_a   1.000
_cell.length_b   1.000
_cell.length_c   1.000
_cell.angle_alpha   90.00
_cell.angle_beta   90.00
_cell.angle_gamma   90.00
#
_symmetry.space_group_name_H-M   'P 1'
#
loop_
_entity.id
_entity.type
_entity.pdbx_description
1 polymer ?
#
loop_
_entity_poly.entity_id
_entity_poly.type
_entity_poly.pdbx_seq_one_letter_code
_entity_poly.pdbx_strand_id
1 'polypeptide(L)'
;VIVTDVRGREHDFTRAPRRVVSLVPSLTESLFDLGAGYDVIAITDFCIFPPALELPRVGGTKNPAVDAIRALQPDVVYMNLEENLKRHADAIEEFAPVFVTEPKSVDDVAQFIATLGTIHRCDSRSLIEQLNAARFTVAPFTFLCPIWKKPWMWCGGDTYVSNLVESAGGRNLMRDRERYPAMDLDCALALEPDVIFLPDEPYLFTEDEAAEIRESSNARIVGPFPGHLVTWHGTRTILGLRFLRSVLTRQHILP
;
A
#
# COMPACT_ATOMS: atom_id res chain seq x y z
N VAL A 1 3.56 -23.57 12.24
CA VAL A 1 4.37 -23.17 11.09
C VAL A 1 5.29 -22.02 11.51
N ILE A 2 6.56 -22.08 11.11
CA ILE A 2 7.49 -20.99 11.31
C ILE A 2 7.47 -20.11 10.06
N VAL A 3 7.32 -18.81 10.24
CA VAL A 3 7.31 -17.81 9.18
C VAL A 3 8.26 -16.67 9.57
N THR A 4 9.07 -16.22 8.63
CA THR A 4 10.01 -15.12 8.84
C THR A 4 9.41 -13.81 8.34
N ASP A 5 9.45 -12.75 9.13
CA ASP A 5 9.04 -11.41 8.72
C ASP A 5 10.14 -10.67 7.95
N VAL A 6 9.84 -9.48 7.41
CA VAL A 6 10.82 -8.71 6.61
C VAL A 6 12.06 -8.27 7.38
N ARG A 7 12.03 -8.31 8.72
CA ARG A 7 13.18 -7.99 9.59
C ARG A 7 14.06 -9.20 9.82
N GLY A 8 13.74 -10.38 9.24
CA GLY A 8 14.43 -11.64 9.46
C GLY A 8 14.09 -12.32 10.80
N ARG A 9 12.99 -11.91 11.47
CA ARG A 9 12.53 -12.52 12.71
C ARG A 9 11.62 -13.70 12.42
N GLU A 10 11.89 -14.83 13.07
CA GLU A 10 11.05 -16.03 12.99
C GLU A 10 9.88 -15.94 13.99
N HIS A 11 8.71 -16.31 13.52
CA HIS A 11 7.48 -16.37 14.29
C HIS A 11 6.89 -17.78 14.20
N ASP A 12 6.66 -18.43 15.35
CA ASP A 12 6.01 -19.73 15.38
C ASP A 12 4.50 -19.60 15.54
N PHE A 13 3.79 -19.85 14.44
CA PHE A 13 2.34 -19.94 14.39
C PHE A 13 1.87 -21.40 14.45
N THR A 14 2.24 -22.13 15.50
CA THR A 14 1.74 -23.50 15.74
C THR A 14 0.23 -23.55 15.75
N ARG A 15 -0.43 -22.48 16.23
CA ARG A 15 -1.88 -22.24 16.12
C ARG A 15 -2.12 -20.97 15.31
N ALA A 16 -3.24 -20.93 14.59
CA ALA A 16 -3.69 -19.68 13.98
C ALA A 16 -4.00 -18.65 15.08
N PRO A 17 -3.52 -17.40 14.96
CA PRO A 17 -3.82 -16.35 15.93
C PRO A 17 -5.33 -16.04 15.92
N ARG A 18 -5.90 -15.79 17.11
CA ARG A 18 -7.32 -15.49 17.32
C ARG A 18 -7.56 -14.08 17.83
N ARG A 19 -6.51 -13.42 18.24
CA ARG A 19 -6.55 -12.05 18.78
C ARG A 19 -5.54 -11.20 18.02
N VAL A 20 -5.96 -10.70 16.88
CA VAL A 20 -5.12 -9.96 15.93
C VAL A 20 -5.36 -8.47 16.08
N VAL A 21 -4.29 -7.71 16.23
CA VAL A 21 -4.32 -6.24 16.07
C VAL A 21 -3.67 -5.87 14.75
N SER A 22 -4.37 -5.13 13.91
CA SER A 22 -3.84 -4.67 12.62
C SER A 22 -3.59 -3.16 12.65
N LEU A 23 -2.32 -2.77 12.52
CA LEU A 23 -1.90 -1.35 12.59
C LEU A 23 -1.73 -0.70 11.21
N VAL A 24 -2.27 -1.32 10.16
CA VAL A 24 -2.19 -0.80 8.78
C VAL A 24 -3.49 -1.08 8.03
N PRO A 25 -4.09 -0.08 7.38
CA PRO A 25 -5.36 -0.25 6.66
C PRO A 25 -5.35 -1.35 5.60
N SER A 26 -4.32 -1.43 4.77
CA SER A 26 -4.21 -2.44 3.71
C SER A 26 -4.03 -3.87 4.26
N LEU A 27 -3.38 -4.02 5.43
CA LEU A 27 -3.29 -5.31 6.13
C LEU A 27 -4.64 -5.72 6.71
N THR A 28 -5.36 -4.77 7.29
CA THR A 28 -6.73 -4.99 7.79
C THR A 28 -7.62 -5.53 6.68
N GLU A 29 -7.70 -4.83 5.55
CA GLU A 29 -8.49 -5.26 4.40
C GLU A 29 -8.09 -6.66 3.93
N SER A 30 -6.78 -6.91 3.79
CA SER A 30 -6.27 -8.21 3.35
C SER A 30 -6.67 -9.36 4.29
N LEU A 31 -6.70 -9.13 5.60
CA LEU A 31 -7.16 -10.12 6.57
C LEU A 31 -8.66 -10.44 6.40
N PHE A 32 -9.48 -9.41 6.15
CA PHE A 32 -10.92 -9.61 5.90
C PHE A 32 -11.18 -10.32 4.58
N ASP A 33 -10.53 -9.93 3.50
CA ASP A 33 -10.68 -10.56 2.19
C ASP A 33 -10.23 -12.02 2.19
N LEU A 34 -9.21 -12.34 3.03
CA LEU A 34 -8.73 -13.70 3.24
C LEU A 34 -9.69 -14.57 4.07
N GLY A 35 -10.67 -13.97 4.76
CA GLY A 35 -11.57 -14.66 5.68
C GLY A 35 -11.05 -14.77 7.12
N ALA A 36 -9.93 -14.10 7.44
CA ALA A 36 -9.36 -14.04 8.80
C ALA A 36 -9.87 -12.84 9.62
N GLY A 37 -10.82 -12.07 9.09
CA GLY A 37 -11.34 -10.86 9.72
C GLY A 37 -12.00 -11.08 11.08
N TYR A 38 -12.56 -12.26 11.33
CA TYR A 38 -13.16 -12.62 12.63
C TYR A 38 -12.15 -12.70 13.78
N ASP A 39 -10.88 -12.87 13.46
CA ASP A 39 -9.80 -12.91 14.45
C ASP A 39 -9.26 -11.51 14.76
N VAL A 40 -9.63 -10.48 13.99
CA VAL A 40 -9.19 -9.09 14.18
C VAL A 40 -10.00 -8.47 15.32
N ILE A 41 -9.30 -8.05 16.37
CA ILE A 41 -9.91 -7.49 17.60
C ILE A 41 -9.72 -5.99 17.75
N ALA A 42 -8.77 -5.38 17.00
CA ALA A 42 -8.59 -3.93 16.96
C ALA A 42 -7.82 -3.52 15.69
N ILE A 43 -8.06 -2.27 15.28
CA ILE A 43 -7.53 -1.67 14.06
C ILE A 43 -7.15 -0.21 14.27
N THR A 44 -6.51 0.43 13.29
CA THR A 44 -6.22 1.88 13.35
C THR A 44 -7.44 2.73 12.97
N ASP A 45 -7.37 4.03 13.28
CA ASP A 45 -8.38 5.02 12.90
C ASP A 45 -8.55 5.14 11.38
N PHE A 46 -7.51 4.78 10.62
CA PHE A 46 -7.49 4.88 9.15
C PHE A 46 -8.00 3.62 8.43
N CYS A 47 -8.37 2.56 9.15
CA CYS A 47 -8.93 1.34 8.54
C CYS A 47 -10.39 1.60 8.12
N ILE A 48 -10.60 1.91 6.85
CA ILE A 48 -11.90 2.22 6.25
C ILE A 48 -12.48 1.07 5.43
N PHE A 49 -11.70 0.01 5.19
CA PHE A 49 -12.14 -1.19 4.49
C PHE A 49 -11.94 -2.45 5.33
N PRO A 50 -12.90 -3.42 5.23
CA PRO A 50 -14.20 -3.26 4.56
C PRO A 50 -15.05 -2.16 5.22
N PRO A 51 -16.06 -1.59 4.50
CA PRO A 51 -16.92 -0.55 5.07
C PRO A 51 -17.63 -1.01 6.33
N ALA A 52 -17.95 -0.05 7.23
CA ALA A 52 -18.70 -0.27 8.46
C ALA A 52 -18.06 -1.23 9.49
N LEU A 53 -16.72 -1.24 9.57
CA LEU A 53 -16.02 -1.97 10.62
C LEU A 53 -16.28 -1.36 12.00
N GLU A 54 -16.98 -2.10 12.86
CA GLU A 54 -17.25 -1.77 14.27
C GLU A 54 -16.25 -2.47 15.20
N LEU A 55 -14.96 -2.15 15.06
CA LEU A 55 -13.89 -2.68 15.89
C LEU A 55 -13.24 -1.59 16.73
N PRO A 56 -12.71 -1.91 17.92
CA PRO A 56 -11.90 -1.00 18.72
C PRO A 56 -10.81 -0.33 17.89
N ARG A 57 -10.69 1.01 18.04
CA ARG A 57 -9.67 1.81 17.39
C ARG A 57 -8.50 2.05 18.35
N VAL A 58 -7.28 1.77 17.91
CA VAL A 58 -6.07 1.90 18.72
C VAL A 58 -5.12 3.00 18.20
N GLY A 59 -5.69 4.09 17.70
CA GLY A 59 -4.94 5.25 17.18
C GLY A 59 -4.49 5.09 15.74
N GLY A 60 -3.56 5.94 15.32
CA GLY A 60 -3.05 5.97 13.94
C GLY A 60 -1.86 5.05 13.70
N THR A 61 -1.47 4.90 12.42
CA THR A 61 -0.32 4.07 12.00
C THR A 61 1.01 4.57 12.62
N LYS A 62 1.20 5.89 12.70
CA LYS A 62 2.41 6.51 13.24
C LYS A 62 2.36 6.78 14.76
N ASN A 63 1.19 6.66 15.38
CA ASN A 63 0.95 6.94 16.81
C ASN A 63 -0.09 5.98 17.42
N PRO A 64 0.13 4.67 17.38
CA PRO A 64 -0.75 3.70 18.00
C PRO A 64 -0.75 3.83 19.52
N ALA A 65 -1.90 3.57 20.16
CA ALA A 65 -2.06 3.57 21.60
C ALA A 65 -1.54 2.24 22.20
N VAL A 66 -0.23 2.15 22.46
CA VAL A 66 0.45 0.92 22.88
C VAL A 66 -0.16 0.31 24.13
N ASP A 67 -0.57 1.12 25.12
CA ASP A 67 -1.21 0.62 26.35
C ASP A 67 -2.59 0.01 26.08
N ALA A 68 -3.36 0.58 25.14
CA ALA A 68 -4.63 0.01 24.71
C ALA A 68 -4.42 -1.35 24.01
N ILE A 69 -3.38 -1.45 23.17
CA ILE A 69 -3.00 -2.72 22.52
C ILE A 69 -2.59 -3.76 23.57
N ARG A 70 -1.79 -3.36 24.57
CA ARG A 70 -1.39 -4.27 25.69
C ARG A 70 -2.60 -4.82 26.44
N ALA A 71 -3.59 -3.95 26.73
CA ALA A 71 -4.82 -4.36 27.44
C ALA A 71 -5.66 -5.38 26.66
N LEU A 72 -5.55 -5.37 25.33
CA LEU A 72 -6.23 -6.34 24.46
C LEU A 72 -5.57 -7.72 24.44
N GLN A 73 -4.36 -7.88 24.95
CA GLN A 73 -3.62 -9.16 24.97
C GLN A 73 -3.64 -9.86 23.59
N PRO A 74 -3.10 -9.24 22.52
CA PRO A 74 -3.11 -9.85 21.20
C PRO A 74 -2.17 -11.05 21.09
N ASP A 75 -2.55 -12.02 20.25
CA ASP A 75 -1.68 -13.14 19.85
C ASP A 75 -0.60 -12.68 18.86
N VAL A 76 -0.94 -11.67 18.05
CA VAL A 76 -0.04 -11.03 17.09
C VAL A 76 -0.49 -9.61 16.77
N VAL A 77 0.48 -8.73 16.53
CA VAL A 77 0.25 -7.38 16.00
C VAL A 77 0.89 -7.29 14.62
N TYR A 78 0.09 -6.98 13.59
CA TYR A 78 0.58 -6.76 12.24
C TYR A 78 0.97 -5.30 12.02
N MET A 79 2.16 -5.11 11.48
CA MET A 79 2.75 -3.80 11.16
C MET A 79 3.36 -3.82 9.75
N ASN A 80 3.61 -2.63 9.21
CA ASN A 80 4.35 -2.43 7.96
C ASN A 80 5.55 -1.52 8.20
N LEU A 81 6.67 -1.79 7.53
CA LEU A 81 7.93 -1.08 7.76
C LEU A 81 7.85 0.40 7.37
N GLU A 82 7.08 0.76 6.33
CA GLU A 82 6.90 2.13 5.89
C GLU A 82 5.87 2.89 6.72
N GLU A 83 4.78 2.20 7.12
CA GLU A 83 3.64 2.83 7.77
C GLU A 83 3.84 3.02 9.28
N ASN A 84 4.55 2.14 9.94
CA ASN A 84 4.70 2.15 11.38
C ASN A 84 6.11 2.58 11.80
N LEU A 85 6.26 3.01 13.04
CA LEU A 85 7.55 3.42 13.59
C LEU A 85 8.18 2.29 14.40
N LYS A 86 9.48 2.06 14.19
CA LYS A 86 10.25 1.02 14.90
C LYS A 86 10.06 1.05 16.41
N ARG A 87 10.07 2.25 17.03
CA ARG A 87 9.87 2.40 18.49
C ARG A 87 8.57 1.79 19.00
N HIS A 88 7.50 1.79 18.18
CA HIS A 88 6.22 1.18 18.57
C HIS A 88 6.27 -0.33 18.42
N ALA A 89 6.95 -0.86 17.39
CA ALA A 89 7.21 -2.27 17.29
C ALA A 89 8.00 -2.78 18.51
N ASP A 90 9.11 -2.09 18.87
CA ASP A 90 9.93 -2.44 20.02
C ASP A 90 9.11 -2.45 21.33
N ALA A 91 8.25 -1.45 21.54
CA ALA A 91 7.41 -1.35 22.74
C ALA A 91 6.30 -2.43 22.79
N ILE A 92 5.74 -2.82 21.64
CA ILE A 92 4.72 -3.88 21.56
C ILE A 92 5.36 -5.26 21.74
N GLU A 93 6.57 -5.48 21.25
CA GLU A 93 7.30 -6.74 21.39
C GLU A 93 7.63 -7.11 22.83
N GLU A 94 7.55 -6.18 23.78
CA GLU A 94 7.66 -6.48 25.21
C GLU A 94 6.51 -7.39 25.72
N PHE A 95 5.37 -7.45 25.01
CA PHE A 95 4.19 -8.20 25.50
C PHE A 95 3.46 -9.01 24.42
N ALA A 96 3.72 -8.79 23.12
CA ALA A 96 3.08 -9.51 22.04
C ALA A 96 4.01 -9.66 20.83
N PRO A 97 3.92 -10.76 20.06
CA PRO A 97 4.62 -10.88 18.78
C PRO A 97 4.21 -9.78 17.81
N VAL A 98 5.18 -9.17 17.13
CA VAL A 98 4.96 -8.18 16.07
C VAL A 98 5.45 -8.74 14.74
N PHE A 99 4.54 -8.96 13.80
CA PHE A 99 4.85 -9.42 12.45
C PHE A 99 4.88 -8.22 11.51
N VAL A 100 6.06 -7.90 10.98
CA VAL A 100 6.27 -6.73 10.12
C VAL A 100 6.32 -7.15 8.65
N THR A 101 5.60 -6.40 7.81
CA THR A 101 5.51 -6.64 6.36
C THR A 101 6.10 -5.47 5.59
N GLU A 102 6.52 -5.68 4.35
CA GLU A 102 6.93 -4.63 3.41
C GLU A 102 6.82 -5.13 1.96
N PRO A 103 5.61 -5.38 1.42
CA PRO A 103 5.48 -5.68 0.00
C PRO A 103 5.86 -4.46 -0.84
N LYS A 104 6.85 -4.60 -1.73
CA LYS A 104 7.33 -3.54 -2.62
C LYS A 104 6.90 -3.73 -4.07
N SER A 105 6.44 -4.92 -4.42
CA SER A 105 6.03 -5.28 -5.78
C SER A 105 4.74 -6.08 -5.79
N VAL A 106 4.15 -6.26 -6.97
CA VAL A 106 2.97 -7.12 -7.15
C VAL A 106 3.30 -8.59 -6.85
N ASP A 107 4.56 -9.01 -7.05
CA ASP A 107 4.99 -10.37 -6.71
C ASP A 107 5.12 -10.55 -5.19
N ASP A 108 5.64 -9.54 -4.48
CA ASP A 108 5.68 -9.56 -3.02
C ASP A 108 4.26 -9.60 -2.41
N VAL A 109 3.30 -8.95 -3.07
CA VAL A 109 1.89 -9.00 -2.64
C VAL A 109 1.33 -10.43 -2.76
N ALA A 110 1.63 -11.17 -3.83
CA ALA A 110 1.21 -12.57 -3.95
C ALA A 110 1.80 -13.42 -2.82
N GLN A 111 3.09 -13.25 -2.53
CA GLN A 111 3.78 -13.93 -1.43
C GLN A 111 3.19 -13.54 -0.06
N PHE A 112 2.91 -12.25 0.14
CA PHE A 112 2.28 -11.74 1.36
C PHE A 112 0.90 -12.37 1.60
N ILE A 113 0.03 -12.43 0.58
CA ILE A 113 -1.29 -13.07 0.67
C ILE A 113 -1.15 -14.56 0.99
N ALA A 114 -0.20 -15.27 0.36
CA ALA A 114 0.09 -16.68 0.66
C ALA A 114 0.56 -16.88 2.11
N THR A 115 1.42 -15.97 2.59
CA THR A 115 1.93 -15.98 3.97
C THR A 115 0.82 -15.79 4.98
N LEU A 116 -0.06 -14.81 4.80
CA LEU A 116 -1.24 -14.61 5.66
C LEU A 116 -2.15 -15.86 5.65
N GLY A 117 -2.39 -16.44 4.46
CA GLY A 117 -3.15 -17.68 4.33
C GLY A 117 -2.55 -18.82 5.15
N THR A 118 -1.23 -18.94 5.15
CA THR A 118 -0.51 -19.93 5.93
C THR A 118 -0.63 -19.68 7.44
N ILE A 119 -0.46 -18.45 7.90
CA ILE A 119 -0.56 -18.04 9.31
C ILE A 119 -1.98 -18.32 9.85
N HIS A 120 -3.00 -17.88 9.10
CA HIS A 120 -4.40 -17.94 9.54
C HIS A 120 -5.13 -19.24 9.14
N ARG A 121 -4.46 -20.16 8.44
CA ARG A 121 -5.07 -21.41 7.92
C ARG A 121 -6.24 -21.14 6.97
N CYS A 122 -6.17 -20.06 6.20
CA CYS A 122 -7.14 -19.68 5.20
C CYS A 122 -6.66 -20.03 3.78
N ASP A 123 -7.58 -20.35 2.90
CA ASP A 123 -7.26 -20.60 1.49
C ASP A 123 -7.05 -19.28 0.74
N SER A 124 -5.82 -19.00 0.34
CA SER A 124 -5.43 -17.78 -0.37
C SER A 124 -5.44 -17.92 -1.91
N ARG A 125 -5.70 -19.12 -2.46
CA ARG A 125 -5.56 -19.42 -3.89
C ARG A 125 -6.41 -18.51 -4.76
N SER A 126 -7.69 -18.34 -4.41
CA SER A 126 -8.60 -17.50 -5.18
C SER A 126 -8.15 -16.03 -5.25
N LEU A 127 -7.60 -15.48 -4.16
CA LEU A 127 -7.08 -14.10 -4.14
C LEU A 127 -5.83 -13.97 -5.01
N ILE A 128 -4.93 -14.95 -4.97
CA ILE A 128 -3.73 -14.97 -5.80
C ILE A 128 -4.10 -15.13 -7.28
N GLU A 129 -5.08 -15.97 -7.62
CA GLU A 129 -5.62 -16.11 -8.98
C GLU A 129 -6.24 -14.79 -9.47
N GLN A 130 -7.02 -14.10 -8.65
CA GLN A 130 -7.57 -12.78 -8.96
C GLN A 130 -6.48 -11.73 -9.18
N LEU A 131 -5.44 -11.71 -8.34
CA LEU A 131 -4.29 -10.83 -8.50
C LEU A 131 -3.60 -11.08 -9.85
N ASN A 132 -3.32 -12.33 -10.17
CA ASN A 132 -2.68 -12.70 -11.45
C ASN A 132 -3.57 -12.36 -12.66
N ALA A 133 -4.87 -12.59 -12.59
CA ALA A 133 -5.82 -12.22 -13.63
C ALA A 133 -5.98 -10.70 -13.83
N ALA A 134 -5.69 -9.91 -12.78
CA ALA A 134 -5.71 -8.46 -12.87
C ALA A 134 -4.48 -7.88 -13.56
N ARG A 135 -3.36 -8.60 -13.62
CA ARG A 135 -2.11 -8.15 -14.28
C ARG A 135 -2.37 -7.83 -15.76
N PHE A 136 -1.71 -6.82 -16.25
CA PHE A 136 -1.76 -6.39 -17.65
C PHE A 136 -0.51 -5.57 -17.97
N THR A 137 -0.27 -5.34 -19.26
CA THR A 137 0.79 -4.44 -19.72
C THR A 137 0.26 -3.64 -20.90
N VAL A 138 0.61 -2.35 -20.95
CA VAL A 138 0.36 -1.47 -22.10
C VAL A 138 1.67 -1.13 -22.80
N ALA A 139 1.62 -0.40 -23.92
CA ALA A 139 2.81 0.16 -24.56
C ALA A 139 3.63 0.99 -23.54
N PRO A 140 4.97 0.93 -23.60
CA PRO A 140 5.83 1.63 -22.65
C PRO A 140 5.52 3.13 -22.60
N PHE A 141 5.49 3.71 -21.41
CA PHE A 141 5.31 5.12 -21.14
C PHE A 141 6.16 5.57 -19.93
N THR A 142 6.47 6.84 -19.85
CA THR A 142 7.17 7.42 -18.70
C THR A 142 6.17 8.04 -17.72
N PHE A 143 6.50 7.98 -16.41
CA PHE A 143 5.60 8.57 -15.42
C PHE A 143 6.32 9.22 -14.24
N LEU A 144 5.58 10.08 -13.57
CA LEU A 144 5.85 10.61 -12.24
C LEU A 144 4.62 10.41 -11.35
N CYS A 145 4.84 10.26 -10.05
CA CYS A 145 3.80 10.21 -9.04
C CYS A 145 4.26 10.99 -7.81
N PRO A 146 3.74 12.21 -7.56
CA PRO A 146 4.01 12.94 -6.33
C PRO A 146 3.20 12.32 -5.18
N ILE A 147 3.76 12.43 -3.97
CA ILE A 147 3.10 11.98 -2.73
C ILE A 147 2.95 13.12 -1.71
N TRP A 148 3.61 14.24 -1.94
CA TRP A 148 3.58 15.39 -1.04
C TRP A 148 3.86 16.69 -1.78
N LYS A 149 3.33 17.80 -1.25
CA LYS A 149 3.59 19.15 -1.71
C LYS A 149 4.10 20.02 -0.54
N LYS A 150 5.10 20.84 -0.79
CA LYS A 150 5.79 21.73 0.15
C LYS A 150 6.64 20.99 1.19
N PRO A 151 7.79 20.45 0.76
CA PRO A 151 8.29 20.44 -0.63
C PRO A 151 7.57 19.40 -1.50
N TRP A 152 7.66 19.51 -2.81
CA TRP A 152 7.26 18.43 -3.71
C TRP A 152 8.14 17.20 -3.47
N MET A 153 7.50 16.05 -3.22
CA MET A 153 8.17 14.77 -3.03
C MET A 153 7.54 13.74 -3.96
N TRP A 154 8.37 12.90 -4.55
CA TRP A 154 7.99 11.98 -5.62
C TRP A 154 8.27 10.54 -5.22
N CYS A 155 7.53 9.58 -5.78
CA CYS A 155 7.83 8.16 -5.60
C CYS A 155 9.14 7.80 -6.31
N GLY A 156 10.11 7.31 -5.54
CA GLY A 156 11.36 6.73 -6.06
C GLY A 156 11.17 5.28 -6.53
N GLY A 157 12.23 4.69 -7.10
CA GLY A 157 12.15 3.37 -7.73
C GLY A 157 11.92 2.20 -6.80
N ASP A 158 12.26 2.35 -5.51
CA ASP A 158 12.09 1.31 -4.49
C ASP A 158 10.74 1.34 -3.78
N THR A 159 9.80 2.20 -4.23
CA THR A 159 8.46 2.32 -3.65
C THR A 159 7.46 1.34 -4.28
N TYR A 160 6.46 0.93 -3.49
CA TYR A 160 5.37 0.09 -3.99
C TYR A 160 4.62 0.72 -5.17
N VAL A 161 4.33 2.04 -5.10
CA VAL A 161 3.66 2.78 -6.19
C VAL A 161 4.45 2.69 -7.50
N SER A 162 5.78 2.90 -7.43
CA SER A 162 6.65 2.77 -8.60
C SER A 162 6.53 1.39 -9.23
N ASN A 163 6.72 0.34 -8.44
CA ASN A 163 6.66 -1.04 -8.90
C ASN A 163 5.29 -1.43 -9.46
N LEU A 164 4.20 -0.95 -8.83
CA LEU A 164 2.84 -1.22 -9.30
C LEU A 164 2.62 -0.65 -10.70
N VAL A 165 3.00 0.61 -10.95
CA VAL A 165 2.85 1.26 -12.26
C VAL A 165 3.83 0.67 -13.29
N GLU A 166 5.06 0.35 -12.88
CA GLU A 166 6.05 -0.31 -13.75
C GLU A 166 5.58 -1.71 -14.19
N SER A 167 4.85 -2.44 -13.35
CA SER A 167 4.25 -3.73 -13.71
C SER A 167 3.22 -3.63 -14.84
N ALA A 168 2.66 -2.43 -15.07
CA ALA A 168 1.73 -2.13 -16.15
C ALA A 168 2.41 -1.57 -17.41
N GLY A 169 3.73 -1.44 -17.46
CA GLY A 169 4.50 -0.93 -18.59
C GLY A 169 5.04 0.49 -18.42
N GLY A 170 4.81 1.12 -17.27
CA GLY A 170 5.37 2.43 -16.94
C GLY A 170 6.89 2.36 -16.68
N ARG A 171 7.58 3.48 -16.90
CA ARG A 171 8.95 3.71 -16.47
C ARG A 171 8.99 4.95 -15.59
N ASN A 172 9.26 4.74 -14.30
CA ASN A 172 9.36 5.85 -13.36
C ASN A 172 10.60 6.71 -13.68
N LEU A 173 10.40 8.03 -13.85
CA LEU A 173 11.50 8.96 -14.10
C LEU A 173 12.34 9.25 -12.85
N MET A 174 11.85 8.86 -11.66
CA MET A 174 12.58 8.90 -10.39
C MET A 174 13.16 7.51 -9.99
N ARG A 175 13.20 6.52 -10.90
CA ARG A 175 13.59 5.13 -10.61
C ARG A 175 14.97 4.96 -9.99
N ASP A 176 15.90 5.85 -10.28
CA ASP A 176 17.29 5.81 -9.77
C ASP A 176 17.42 6.54 -8.41
N ARG A 177 16.31 6.95 -7.82
CA ARG A 177 16.23 7.57 -6.50
C ARG A 177 15.46 6.68 -5.55
N GLU A 178 15.89 6.69 -4.28
CA GLU A 178 15.26 5.89 -3.23
C GLU A 178 14.18 6.66 -2.50
N ARG A 179 13.19 5.95 -2.00
CA ARG A 179 12.12 6.42 -1.14
C ARG A 179 11.30 7.54 -1.80
N TYR A 180 11.34 8.72 -1.22
CA TYR A 180 10.51 9.86 -1.63
C TYR A 180 11.37 11.11 -1.79
N PRO A 181 12.17 11.19 -2.88
CA PRO A 181 13.05 12.33 -3.12
C PRO A 181 12.25 13.63 -3.26
N ALA A 182 12.79 14.71 -2.65
CA ALA A 182 12.31 16.05 -2.89
C ALA A 182 12.90 16.58 -4.21
N MET A 183 12.04 17.17 -5.04
CA MET A 183 12.42 17.84 -6.29
C MET A 183 11.33 18.85 -6.65
N ASP A 184 11.73 20.09 -6.96
CA ASP A 184 10.79 21.13 -7.35
C ASP A 184 10.00 20.73 -8.60
N LEU A 185 8.77 21.26 -8.72
CA LEU A 185 7.85 20.91 -9.79
C LEU A 185 8.47 21.12 -11.17
N ASP A 186 9.06 22.30 -11.43
CA ASP A 186 9.66 22.63 -12.73
C ASP A 186 10.78 21.64 -13.10
N CYS A 187 11.62 21.27 -12.14
CA CYS A 187 12.67 20.28 -12.35
C CYS A 187 12.12 18.88 -12.66
N ALA A 188 11.03 18.50 -12.01
CA ALA A 188 10.38 17.22 -12.26
C ALA A 188 9.68 17.21 -13.64
N LEU A 189 9.00 18.29 -14.02
CA LEU A 189 8.35 18.42 -15.32
C LEU A 189 9.35 18.51 -16.48
N ALA A 190 10.55 19.04 -16.25
CA ALA A 190 11.65 19.05 -17.23
C ALA A 190 12.16 17.64 -17.59
N LEU A 191 11.76 16.59 -16.86
CA LEU A 191 12.01 15.19 -17.23
C LEU A 191 11.06 14.68 -18.33
N GLU A 192 10.09 15.47 -18.73
CA GLU A 192 9.11 15.18 -19.79
C GLU A 192 8.34 13.87 -19.57
N PRO A 193 7.59 13.71 -18.47
CA PRO A 193 6.77 12.53 -18.25
C PRO A 193 5.60 12.46 -19.25
N ASP A 194 5.29 11.24 -19.73
CA ASP A 194 4.07 11.01 -20.51
C ASP A 194 2.82 11.11 -19.63
N VAL A 195 2.93 10.62 -18.37
CA VAL A 195 1.82 10.55 -17.43
C VAL A 195 2.24 11.03 -16.04
N ILE A 196 1.38 11.80 -15.38
CA ILE A 196 1.52 12.13 -13.96
C ILE A 196 0.29 11.58 -13.23
N PHE A 197 0.52 10.69 -12.24
CA PHE A 197 -0.52 10.15 -11.38
C PHE A 197 -0.67 11.03 -10.15
N LEU A 198 -1.89 11.48 -9.82
CA LEU A 198 -2.18 12.33 -8.66
C LEU A 198 -3.11 11.58 -7.68
N PRO A 199 -2.56 10.75 -6.77
CA PRO A 199 -3.35 10.15 -5.70
C PRO A 199 -3.74 11.21 -4.66
N ASP A 200 -4.91 11.06 -4.01
CA ASP A 200 -5.39 11.99 -2.98
C ASP A 200 -4.83 11.68 -1.57
N GLU A 201 -3.89 10.74 -1.48
CA GLU A 201 -3.16 10.41 -0.24
C GLU A 201 -1.71 10.01 -0.53
N PRO A 202 -0.78 10.19 0.42
CA PRO A 202 -0.93 10.78 1.77
C PRO A 202 -1.17 12.29 1.76
N TYR A 203 -0.87 13.01 0.67
CA TYR A 203 -1.22 14.42 0.47
C TYR A 203 -2.50 14.49 -0.34
N LEU A 204 -3.45 15.32 0.10
CA LEU A 204 -4.69 15.54 -0.62
C LEU A 204 -4.44 16.42 -1.86
N PHE A 205 -4.03 15.80 -2.96
CA PHE A 205 -3.99 16.49 -4.24
C PHE A 205 -5.40 16.75 -4.74
N THR A 206 -5.63 17.97 -5.22
CA THR A 206 -6.91 18.46 -5.70
C THR A 206 -6.83 18.85 -7.17
N GLU A 207 -7.92 19.32 -7.74
CA GLU A 207 -7.93 19.86 -9.12
C GLU A 207 -7.05 21.11 -9.24
N ASP A 208 -6.76 21.82 -8.16
CA ASP A 208 -5.86 22.99 -8.18
C ASP A 208 -4.43 22.57 -8.53
N GLU A 209 -3.92 21.49 -7.92
CA GLU A 209 -2.60 20.95 -8.26
C GLU A 209 -2.59 20.34 -9.67
N ALA A 210 -3.67 19.71 -10.07
CA ALA A 210 -3.79 19.19 -11.44
C ALA A 210 -3.76 20.31 -12.48
N ALA A 211 -4.40 21.46 -12.21
CA ALA A 211 -4.36 22.64 -13.06
C ALA A 211 -2.95 23.26 -13.11
N GLU A 212 -2.30 23.43 -11.96
CA GLU A 212 -0.91 23.93 -11.87
C GLU A 212 0.05 23.10 -12.76
N ILE A 213 -0.08 21.79 -12.73
CA ILE A 213 0.75 20.88 -13.54
C ILE A 213 0.40 21.01 -15.04
N ARG A 214 -0.89 21.11 -15.41
CA ARG A 214 -1.33 21.27 -16.81
C ARG A 214 -0.85 22.57 -17.45
N GLU A 215 -0.73 23.64 -16.67
CA GLU A 215 -0.21 24.92 -17.16
C GLU A 215 1.28 24.86 -17.52
N SER A 216 2.02 23.94 -16.87
CA SER A 216 3.48 23.83 -16.99
C SER A 216 3.95 22.58 -17.73
N SER A 217 3.05 21.68 -18.16
CA SER A 217 3.42 20.39 -18.77
C SER A 217 2.37 19.91 -19.77
N ASN A 218 2.85 19.21 -20.82
CA ASN A 218 1.99 18.45 -21.73
C ASN A 218 1.69 17.02 -21.25
N ALA A 219 2.14 16.65 -20.06
CA ALA A 219 1.90 15.33 -19.51
C ALA A 219 0.41 15.08 -19.34
N ARG A 220 0.00 13.85 -19.60
CA ARG A 220 -1.35 13.43 -19.26
C ARG A 220 -1.50 13.31 -17.73
N ILE A 221 -2.44 14.04 -17.15
CA ILE A 221 -2.75 13.94 -15.73
C ILE A 221 -3.81 12.86 -15.52
N VAL A 222 -3.48 11.88 -14.69
CA VAL A 222 -4.41 10.89 -14.18
C VAL A 222 -4.69 11.23 -12.71
N GLY A 223 -5.84 11.81 -12.45
CA GLY A 223 -6.22 12.24 -11.10
C GLY A 223 -6.85 13.64 -11.07
N PRO A 224 -7.20 14.12 -9.86
CA PRO A 224 -7.09 13.40 -8.58
C PRO A 224 -7.94 12.12 -8.52
N PHE A 225 -7.43 11.09 -7.83
CA PHE A 225 -8.16 9.82 -7.65
C PHE A 225 -7.88 9.24 -6.25
N PRO A 226 -8.75 8.31 -5.74
CA PRO A 226 -8.54 7.67 -4.45
C PRO A 226 -7.18 6.99 -4.37
N GLY A 227 -6.26 7.56 -3.60
CA GLY A 227 -4.85 7.18 -3.56
C GLY A 227 -4.64 5.73 -3.12
N HIS A 228 -5.49 5.22 -2.21
CA HIS A 228 -5.44 3.81 -1.78
C HIS A 228 -5.45 2.79 -2.95
N LEU A 229 -5.88 3.19 -4.15
CA LEU A 229 -5.83 2.33 -5.34
C LEU A 229 -4.39 2.07 -5.83
N VAL A 230 -3.45 2.93 -5.50
CA VAL A 230 -2.04 2.77 -5.90
C VAL A 230 -1.07 2.77 -4.71
N THR A 231 -1.47 3.28 -3.54
CA THR A 231 -0.62 3.36 -2.36
C THR A 231 -0.78 2.17 -1.42
N TRP A 232 -1.97 1.51 -1.41
CA TRP A 232 -2.22 0.36 -0.56
C TRP A 232 -1.84 -0.95 -1.25
N HIS A 233 -0.91 -1.67 -0.67
CA HIS A 233 -0.57 -3.03 -1.08
C HIS A 233 -1.58 -4.08 -0.55
N GLY A 234 -1.28 -5.38 -0.68
CA GLY A 234 -2.16 -6.45 -0.25
C GLY A 234 -3.29 -6.73 -1.26
N THR A 235 -4.46 -7.14 -0.80
CA THR A 235 -5.58 -7.48 -1.68
C THR A 235 -6.09 -6.30 -2.49
N ARG A 236 -5.91 -5.05 -1.98
CA ARG A 236 -6.23 -3.81 -2.71
C ARG A 236 -5.49 -3.68 -4.04
N THR A 237 -4.32 -4.32 -4.20
CA THR A 237 -3.56 -4.38 -5.46
C THR A 237 -4.42 -4.86 -6.63
N ILE A 238 -5.37 -5.77 -6.38
CA ILE A 238 -6.29 -6.28 -7.43
C ILE A 238 -7.12 -5.14 -8.01
N LEU A 239 -7.65 -4.28 -7.16
CA LEU A 239 -8.41 -3.09 -7.58
C LEU A 239 -7.50 -2.02 -8.19
N GLY A 240 -6.31 -1.85 -7.64
CA GLY A 240 -5.28 -0.95 -8.18
C GLY A 240 -4.90 -1.29 -9.63
N LEU A 241 -4.62 -2.56 -9.91
CA LEU A 241 -4.33 -3.03 -11.28
C LEU A 241 -5.52 -2.83 -12.23
N ARG A 242 -6.75 -3.10 -11.77
CA ARG A 242 -7.96 -2.86 -12.57
C ARG A 242 -8.16 -1.36 -12.85
N PHE A 243 -7.92 -0.50 -11.86
CA PHE A 243 -7.96 0.94 -12.02
C PHE A 243 -6.91 1.40 -13.04
N LEU A 244 -5.64 1.02 -12.88
CA LEU A 244 -4.57 1.36 -13.83
C LEU A 244 -4.91 0.91 -15.25
N ARG A 245 -5.42 -0.32 -15.42
CA ARG A 245 -5.90 -0.80 -16.72
C ARG A 245 -6.96 0.15 -17.29
N SER A 246 -7.95 0.54 -16.49
CA SER A 246 -9.05 1.39 -16.95
C SER A 246 -8.60 2.77 -17.41
N VAL A 247 -7.60 3.36 -16.74
CA VAL A 247 -7.10 4.69 -17.08
C VAL A 247 -6.04 4.66 -18.17
N LEU A 248 -5.22 3.61 -18.26
CA LEU A 248 -4.16 3.51 -19.26
C LEU A 248 -4.65 3.00 -20.63
N THR A 249 -5.73 2.19 -20.67
CA THR A 249 -6.26 1.64 -21.94
C THR A 249 -7.31 2.53 -22.61
N ARG A 250 -7.85 3.55 -21.94
CA ARG A 250 -8.84 4.48 -22.52
C ARG A 250 -8.30 5.43 -23.59
N GLN A 251 -7.04 5.31 -24.01
CA GLN A 251 -6.39 6.19 -24.98
C GLN A 251 -6.76 5.94 -26.46
N HIS A 252 -7.60 4.94 -26.79
CA HIS A 252 -7.98 4.66 -28.19
C HIS A 252 -9.37 5.16 -28.59
N ILE A 253 -9.98 6.04 -27.79
CA ILE A 253 -11.29 6.63 -28.16
C ILE A 253 -11.19 8.17 -28.02
N LEU A 254 -10.39 8.81 -28.87
CA LEU A 254 -10.64 10.15 -29.40
C LEU A 254 -9.89 10.28 -30.73
N PRO A 255 -10.58 10.74 -31.75
CA PRO A 255 -10.02 10.91 -33.11
C PRO A 255 -8.99 12.02 -33.16
#